data_d48b27db1a8a49847ae41f624e8ca3d6
#
_entry.id   d48b27db1a8a49847ae41f624e8ca3d6
#
_cell.length_a   1.000
_cell.length_b   1.000
_cell.length_c   1.000
_cell.angle_alpha   90.00
_cell.angle_beta   90.00
_cell.angle_gamma   90.00
#
_symmetry.space_group_name_H-M   'P 1'
#
loop_
_entity.id
_entity.type
_entity.pdbx_description
1 polymer ?
#
loop_
_entity_poly.entity_id
_entity_poly.type
_entity_poly.pdbx_seq_one_letter_code
_entity_poly.pdbx_strand_id
1 'polypeptide(L)'
;MVNTLSHLGIGLLIALALGFKGKKRNVVAFMSILPDLDFIPYAVFALIGSSVSHETRNQLFYFFGHREIMHSIIFILLVTLFVWLKTKDRLFTAAGFAAIFSHVYLDYATSWKMRLLYPFSTDASIMGAVYFFDPLANLLPLLPIFVLLVAYLKGRGKWNGKFNNFCAFVTENRSKLYPALLIVLVVWLTVLPVAKLILINHVSEAEGVDISYQDTYPSSFGKFLAAYPYNSTHYKIMEVSYWSGIEKTDYIEKINVTGNVPNASTYAERAEKLYSTVLPQEIDYPVYSISKNNGSVTVMLSDARDEYVKYWTYFKTIYRFVFDTESEKYVAYASIQGEDEEKLAKNWFG
;
A
#
# COMPACT_ATOMS: atom_id res chain seq x y z
N MET A 1 1.70 -3.61 -2.66
CA MET A 1 0.70 -3.33 -3.73
C MET A 1 0.56 -4.56 -4.59
N VAL A 2 -0.61 -5.17 -4.57
CA VAL A 2 -0.91 -6.16 -5.61
C VAL A 2 -0.84 -5.41 -6.93
N ASN A 3 -0.17 -5.95 -7.94
CA ASN A 3 0.00 -5.23 -9.20
C ASN A 3 -1.32 -5.12 -9.98
N THR A 4 -1.47 -4.08 -10.80
CA THR A 4 -2.69 -3.82 -11.59
C THR A 4 -3.12 -5.03 -12.46
N LEU A 5 -2.17 -5.88 -12.92
CA LEU A 5 -2.51 -7.11 -13.65
C LEU A 5 -3.21 -8.14 -12.75
N SER A 6 -2.84 -8.24 -11.49
CA SER A 6 -3.52 -9.13 -10.54
C SER A 6 -4.93 -8.63 -10.23
N HIS A 7 -5.13 -7.31 -10.07
CA HIS A 7 -6.47 -6.73 -9.95
C HIS A 7 -7.32 -7.04 -11.19
N LEU A 8 -6.78 -6.83 -12.40
CA LEU A 8 -7.44 -7.20 -13.66
C LEU A 8 -7.80 -8.70 -13.69
N GLY A 9 -6.87 -9.54 -13.23
CA GLY A 9 -7.06 -10.99 -13.15
C GLY A 9 -8.18 -11.40 -12.20
N ILE A 10 -8.31 -10.73 -11.05
CA ILE A 10 -9.42 -10.95 -10.11
C ILE A 10 -10.75 -10.56 -10.73
N GLY A 11 -10.82 -9.40 -11.39
CA GLY A 11 -12.03 -9.00 -12.11
C GLY A 11 -12.43 -10.00 -13.20
N LEU A 12 -11.45 -10.53 -13.95
CA LEU A 12 -11.68 -11.62 -14.90
C LEU A 12 -12.15 -12.90 -14.21
N LEU A 13 -11.53 -13.26 -13.09
CA LEU A 13 -11.89 -14.46 -12.32
C LEU A 13 -13.33 -14.37 -11.82
N ILE A 14 -13.74 -13.22 -11.25
CA ILE A 14 -15.12 -12.94 -10.83
C ILE A 14 -16.07 -13.08 -12.03
N ALA A 15 -15.76 -12.41 -13.13
CA ALA A 15 -16.60 -12.44 -14.33
C ALA A 15 -16.79 -13.85 -14.89
N LEU A 16 -15.70 -14.62 -14.96
CA LEU A 16 -15.71 -15.99 -15.50
C LEU A 16 -16.38 -16.98 -14.54
N ALA A 17 -16.19 -16.83 -13.23
CA ALA A 17 -16.86 -17.64 -12.21
C ALA A 17 -18.38 -17.46 -12.25
N LEU A 18 -18.86 -16.24 -12.54
CA LEU A 18 -20.29 -15.92 -12.73
C LEU A 18 -20.81 -16.17 -14.15
N GLY A 19 -19.99 -16.73 -15.03
CA GLY A 19 -20.37 -17.14 -16.40
C GLY A 19 -20.49 -15.99 -17.40
N PHE A 20 -20.01 -14.77 -17.09
CA PHE A 20 -20.03 -13.65 -18.03
C PHE A 20 -19.08 -13.88 -19.21
N LYS A 21 -19.51 -13.43 -20.40
CA LYS A 21 -18.78 -13.54 -21.68
C LYS A 21 -18.76 -12.18 -22.39
N GLY A 22 -17.86 -12.04 -23.36
CA GLY A 22 -17.79 -10.90 -24.27
C GLY A 22 -17.70 -9.56 -23.52
N LYS A 23 -18.55 -8.60 -23.90
CA LYS A 23 -18.51 -7.23 -23.36
C LYS A 23 -18.73 -7.17 -21.83
N LYS A 24 -19.70 -7.94 -21.29
CA LYS A 24 -19.96 -7.94 -19.84
C LYS A 24 -18.75 -8.41 -19.04
N ARG A 25 -18.09 -9.50 -19.47
CA ARG A 25 -16.83 -9.96 -18.85
C ARG A 25 -15.77 -8.86 -18.84
N ASN A 26 -15.56 -8.22 -20.00
CA ASN A 26 -14.50 -7.20 -20.13
C ASN A 26 -14.80 -5.96 -19.26
N VAL A 27 -16.06 -5.58 -19.13
CA VAL A 27 -16.46 -4.45 -18.27
C VAL A 27 -16.22 -4.78 -16.79
N VAL A 28 -16.58 -5.98 -16.31
CA VAL A 28 -16.29 -6.40 -14.93
C VAL A 28 -14.78 -6.42 -14.67
N ALA A 29 -13.99 -6.95 -15.62
CA ALA A 29 -12.55 -6.93 -15.54
C ALA A 29 -11.97 -5.49 -15.50
N PHE A 30 -12.51 -4.58 -16.32
CA PHE A 30 -12.12 -3.18 -16.29
C PHE A 30 -12.47 -2.50 -14.97
N MET A 31 -13.64 -2.82 -14.39
CA MET A 31 -14.04 -2.25 -13.09
C MET A 31 -13.07 -2.61 -11.95
N SER A 32 -12.40 -3.76 -12.03
CA SER A 32 -11.41 -4.13 -11.01
C SER A 32 -10.10 -3.35 -11.09
N ILE A 33 -9.84 -2.61 -12.17
CA ILE A 33 -8.67 -1.73 -12.28
C ILE A 33 -9.06 -0.25 -12.31
N LEU A 34 -10.35 0.04 -12.20
CA LEU A 34 -10.86 1.41 -12.26
C LEU A 34 -10.25 2.33 -11.19
N PRO A 35 -10.05 1.89 -9.92
CA PRO A 35 -9.39 2.73 -8.92
C PRO A 35 -7.97 3.14 -9.31
N ASP A 36 -7.18 2.27 -9.92
CA ASP A 36 -5.81 2.56 -10.38
C ASP A 36 -5.73 3.64 -11.48
N LEU A 37 -6.85 4.01 -12.10
CA LEU A 37 -6.85 5.13 -13.04
C LEU A 37 -6.57 6.48 -12.37
N ASP A 38 -6.56 6.53 -11.04
CA ASP A 38 -6.12 7.69 -10.26
C ASP A 38 -4.64 8.04 -10.48
N PHE A 39 -3.82 7.12 -11.02
CA PHE A 39 -2.46 7.44 -11.46
C PHE A 39 -2.40 8.55 -12.51
N ILE A 40 -3.45 8.71 -13.33
CA ILE A 40 -3.49 9.76 -14.35
C ILE A 40 -3.60 11.15 -13.69
N PRO A 41 -4.64 11.45 -12.89
CA PRO A 41 -4.71 12.70 -12.17
C PRO A 41 -3.55 12.90 -11.18
N TYR A 42 -3.05 11.82 -10.56
CA TYR A 42 -1.89 11.88 -9.67
C TYR A 42 -0.61 12.32 -10.41
N ALA A 43 -0.35 11.82 -11.61
CA ALA A 43 0.79 12.25 -12.42
C ALA A 43 0.71 13.75 -12.77
N VAL A 44 -0.49 14.26 -13.12
CA VAL A 44 -0.71 15.68 -13.35
C VAL A 44 -0.50 16.49 -12.06
N PHE A 45 -1.04 16.00 -10.94
CA PHE A 45 -0.87 16.63 -9.63
C PHE A 45 0.60 16.70 -9.21
N ALA A 46 1.39 15.63 -9.44
CA ALA A 46 2.82 15.61 -9.15
C ALA A 46 3.61 16.66 -9.94
N LEU A 47 3.18 16.96 -11.19
CA LEU A 47 3.82 17.98 -12.02
C LEU A 47 3.51 19.42 -11.55
N ILE A 48 2.27 19.67 -11.10
CA ILE A 48 1.82 21.02 -10.71
C ILE A 48 1.97 21.28 -9.20
N GLY A 49 2.11 20.24 -8.39
CA GLY A 49 2.09 20.32 -6.93
C GLY A 49 3.18 21.20 -6.32
N SER A 50 4.33 21.34 -7.03
CA SER A 50 5.41 22.25 -6.63
C SER A 50 5.13 23.73 -6.94
N SER A 51 4.09 24.03 -7.74
CA SER A 51 3.73 25.39 -8.19
C SER A 51 2.59 26.00 -7.38
N VAL A 52 1.97 25.25 -6.48
CA VAL A 52 0.85 25.71 -5.64
C VAL A 52 1.28 25.81 -4.18
N SER A 53 0.52 26.56 -3.37
CA SER A 53 0.79 26.65 -1.94
C SER A 53 0.67 25.28 -1.26
N HIS A 54 1.38 25.11 -0.15
CA HIS A 54 1.37 23.88 0.65
C HIS A 54 -0.07 23.47 1.06
N GLU A 55 -0.87 24.43 1.54
CA GLU A 55 -2.26 24.19 1.93
C GLU A 55 -3.11 23.70 0.75
N THR A 56 -3.02 24.40 -0.39
CA THR A 56 -3.73 24.00 -1.63
C THR A 56 -3.30 22.61 -2.07
N ARG A 57 -2.01 22.32 -2.03
CA ARG A 57 -1.49 21.02 -2.38
C ARG A 57 -2.05 19.90 -1.50
N ASN A 58 -2.10 20.09 -0.18
CA ASN A 58 -2.67 19.10 0.74
C ASN A 58 -4.17 18.90 0.50
N GLN A 59 -4.93 19.96 0.18
CA GLN A 59 -6.35 19.81 -0.18
C GLN A 59 -6.53 19.06 -1.49
N LEU A 60 -5.74 19.37 -2.51
CA LEU A 60 -5.78 18.70 -3.81
C LEU A 60 -5.34 17.24 -3.73
N PHE A 61 -4.47 16.90 -2.77
CA PHE A 61 -4.00 15.53 -2.56
C PHE A 61 -5.14 14.55 -2.31
N TYR A 62 -6.17 14.93 -1.54
CA TYR A 62 -7.32 14.07 -1.27
C TYR A 62 -8.13 13.70 -2.53
N PHE A 63 -8.08 14.54 -3.57
CA PHE A 63 -8.79 14.30 -4.82
C PHE A 63 -7.93 13.65 -5.90
N PHE A 64 -6.65 14.00 -5.94
CA PHE A 64 -5.74 13.60 -7.01
C PHE A 64 -4.64 12.67 -6.55
N GLY A 65 -4.48 12.48 -5.24
CA GLY A 65 -3.53 11.55 -4.68
C GLY A 65 -3.86 10.10 -5.04
N HIS A 66 -2.83 9.32 -5.26
CA HIS A 66 -3.00 7.89 -5.46
C HIS A 66 -3.51 7.25 -4.16
N ARG A 67 -4.54 6.41 -4.27
CA ARG A 67 -5.24 5.73 -3.16
C ARG A 67 -6.06 6.64 -2.24
N GLU A 68 -6.49 7.77 -2.75
CA GLU A 68 -7.38 8.67 -2.03
C GLU A 68 -8.84 8.42 -2.45
N ILE A 69 -9.53 9.40 -3.01
CA ILE A 69 -10.98 9.31 -3.28
C ILE A 69 -11.39 8.08 -4.11
N MET A 70 -10.60 7.67 -5.12
CA MET A 70 -10.96 6.54 -5.97
C MET A 70 -10.80 5.17 -5.27
N HIS A 71 -10.13 5.14 -4.10
CA HIS A 71 -10.01 3.96 -3.25
C HIS A 71 -10.92 4.04 -2.01
N SER A 72 -11.86 4.98 -1.96
CA SER A 72 -12.82 5.11 -0.86
C SER A 72 -14.08 4.24 -1.04
N ILE A 73 -14.74 3.94 0.06
CA ILE A 73 -16.04 3.24 0.04
C ILE A 73 -17.08 4.02 -0.74
N ILE A 74 -17.07 5.36 -0.64
CA ILE A 74 -18.03 6.19 -1.38
C ILE A 74 -17.86 6.04 -2.89
N PHE A 75 -16.63 5.96 -3.38
CA PHE A 75 -16.37 5.74 -4.81
C PHE A 75 -16.92 4.38 -5.28
N ILE A 76 -16.69 3.32 -4.50
CA ILE A 76 -17.25 1.99 -4.80
C ILE A 76 -18.77 2.05 -4.93
N LEU A 77 -19.43 2.71 -3.97
CA LEU A 77 -20.88 2.83 -3.94
C LEU A 77 -21.42 3.66 -5.11
N LEU A 78 -20.77 4.79 -5.45
CA LEU A 78 -21.19 5.65 -6.57
C LEU A 78 -21.06 4.93 -7.92
N VAL A 79 -19.96 4.25 -8.16
CA VAL A 79 -19.77 3.47 -9.39
C VAL A 79 -20.77 2.31 -9.46
N THR A 80 -21.00 1.62 -8.36
CA THR A 80 -21.99 0.53 -8.29
C THR A 80 -23.40 1.04 -8.57
N LEU A 81 -23.78 2.16 -7.97
CA LEU A 81 -25.07 2.81 -8.22
C LEU A 81 -25.21 3.22 -9.70
N PHE A 82 -24.16 3.82 -10.28
CA PHE A 82 -24.16 4.19 -11.69
C PHE A 82 -24.39 2.98 -12.61
N VAL A 83 -23.68 1.86 -12.36
CA VAL A 83 -23.86 0.61 -13.11
C VAL A 83 -25.28 0.08 -12.96
N TRP A 84 -25.82 0.07 -11.74
CA TRP A 84 -27.21 -0.33 -11.47
C TRP A 84 -28.23 0.54 -12.21
N LEU A 85 -28.09 1.85 -12.15
CA LEU A 85 -29.01 2.77 -12.82
C LEU A 85 -29.02 2.58 -14.36
N LYS A 86 -27.84 2.31 -14.93
CA LYS A 86 -27.67 2.13 -16.39
C LYS A 86 -28.09 0.76 -16.90
N THR A 87 -27.90 -0.29 -16.11
CA THR A 87 -28.07 -1.66 -16.62
C THR A 87 -29.34 -2.36 -16.07
N LYS A 88 -29.76 -2.00 -14.85
CA LYS A 88 -30.81 -2.69 -14.10
C LYS A 88 -30.57 -4.20 -13.92
N ASP A 89 -29.36 -4.67 -14.20
CA ASP A 89 -28.93 -6.06 -14.11
C ASP A 89 -28.30 -6.31 -12.73
N ARG A 90 -29.00 -6.98 -11.84
CA ARG A 90 -28.57 -7.23 -10.45
C ARG A 90 -27.26 -8.02 -10.40
N LEU A 91 -27.16 -9.10 -11.19
CA LEU A 91 -25.98 -9.96 -11.16
C LEU A 91 -24.75 -9.24 -11.72
N PHE A 92 -24.94 -8.49 -12.80
CA PHE A 92 -23.86 -7.70 -13.38
C PHE A 92 -23.39 -6.57 -12.46
N THR A 93 -24.32 -5.91 -11.78
CA THR A 93 -24.02 -4.87 -10.77
C THR A 93 -23.26 -5.46 -9.57
N ALA A 94 -23.70 -6.61 -9.06
CA ALA A 94 -23.02 -7.30 -7.96
C ALA A 94 -21.59 -7.74 -8.35
N ALA A 95 -21.41 -8.24 -9.57
CA ALA A 95 -20.10 -8.58 -10.09
C ALA A 95 -19.17 -7.35 -10.21
N GLY A 96 -19.72 -6.22 -10.67
CA GLY A 96 -18.99 -4.95 -10.73
C GLY A 96 -18.61 -4.43 -9.35
N PHE A 97 -19.54 -4.45 -8.39
CA PHE A 97 -19.23 -4.14 -7.00
C PHE A 97 -18.10 -5.02 -6.45
N ALA A 98 -18.23 -6.34 -6.60
CA ALA A 98 -17.22 -7.29 -6.12
C ALA A 98 -15.84 -7.03 -6.77
N ALA A 99 -15.80 -6.66 -8.05
CA ALA A 99 -14.57 -6.35 -8.76
C ALA A 99 -13.87 -5.08 -8.21
N ILE A 100 -14.62 -3.97 -8.02
CA ILE A 100 -14.05 -2.73 -7.46
C ILE A 100 -13.70 -2.93 -5.98
N PHE A 101 -14.58 -3.57 -5.22
CA PHE A 101 -14.35 -3.85 -3.81
C PHE A 101 -13.10 -4.72 -3.59
N SER A 102 -12.91 -5.76 -4.42
CA SER A 102 -11.73 -6.60 -4.32
C SER A 102 -10.42 -5.85 -4.56
N HIS A 103 -10.43 -4.84 -5.44
CA HIS A 103 -9.28 -3.96 -5.65
C HIS A 103 -8.95 -3.18 -4.38
N VAL A 104 -9.91 -2.38 -3.90
CA VAL A 104 -9.72 -1.53 -2.72
C VAL A 104 -9.38 -2.37 -1.48
N TYR A 105 -10.05 -3.54 -1.32
CA TYR A 105 -9.77 -4.47 -0.23
C TYR A 105 -8.32 -4.98 -0.27
N LEU A 106 -7.82 -5.39 -1.44
CA LEU A 106 -6.45 -5.90 -1.57
C LEU A 106 -5.40 -4.84 -1.29
N ASP A 107 -5.64 -3.62 -1.75
CA ASP A 107 -4.74 -2.52 -1.46
C ASP A 107 -4.74 -2.18 0.04
N TYR A 108 -5.91 -2.15 0.67
CA TYR A 108 -6.04 -1.96 2.11
C TYR A 108 -5.43 -3.12 2.92
N ALA A 109 -5.49 -4.33 2.39
CA ALA A 109 -4.93 -5.51 3.04
C ALA A 109 -3.39 -5.59 2.97
N THR A 110 -2.75 -4.83 2.10
CA THR A 110 -1.27 -4.75 1.99
C THR A 110 -0.69 -3.69 2.95
N SER A 111 0.47 -3.14 2.66
CA SER A 111 1.25 -2.31 3.60
C SER A 111 1.10 -0.79 3.41
N TRP A 112 0.00 -0.33 2.81
CA TRP A 112 -0.23 1.09 2.54
C TRP A 112 -1.48 1.59 3.24
N LYS A 113 -1.36 2.70 3.95
CA LYS A 113 -2.51 3.38 4.58
C LYS A 113 -3.42 3.98 3.53
N MET A 114 -4.72 3.87 3.75
CA MET A 114 -5.77 4.38 2.86
C MET A 114 -6.87 5.08 3.66
N ARG A 115 -7.48 6.10 3.05
CA ARG A 115 -8.60 6.84 3.63
C ARG A 115 -9.93 6.28 3.15
N LEU A 116 -10.27 5.07 3.60
CA LEU A 116 -11.45 4.34 3.13
C LEU A 116 -12.76 5.11 3.32
N LEU A 117 -12.85 5.95 4.36
CA LEU A 117 -14.05 6.71 4.71
C LEU A 117 -14.06 8.14 4.13
N TYR A 118 -13.07 8.52 3.31
CA TYR A 118 -13.09 9.82 2.67
C TYR A 118 -14.34 9.98 1.77
N PRO A 119 -15.06 11.13 1.77
CA PRO A 119 -14.74 12.40 2.42
C PRO A 119 -15.26 12.58 3.86
N PHE A 120 -15.82 11.57 4.49
CA PHE A 120 -16.41 11.66 5.84
C PHE A 120 -15.35 11.66 6.95
N SER A 121 -14.20 11.02 6.73
CA SER A 121 -13.02 11.08 7.58
C SER A 121 -11.76 11.17 6.71
N THR A 122 -10.77 11.88 7.23
CA THR A 122 -9.41 11.97 6.67
C THR A 122 -8.45 11.00 7.33
N ASP A 123 -8.92 10.18 8.26
CA ASP A 123 -8.08 9.21 8.96
C ASP A 123 -7.62 8.11 7.99
N ALA A 124 -6.33 7.90 7.94
CA ALA A 124 -5.74 6.83 7.17
C ALA A 124 -5.57 5.58 8.03
N SER A 125 -5.98 4.45 7.51
CA SER A 125 -5.87 3.15 8.18
C SER A 125 -5.37 2.07 7.23
N ILE A 126 -4.98 0.93 7.79
CA ILE A 126 -4.43 -0.20 7.04
C ILE A 126 -4.83 -1.52 7.71
N MET A 127 -5.11 -2.53 6.92
CA MET A 127 -5.22 -3.91 7.41
C MET A 127 -3.83 -4.56 7.53
N GLY A 128 -2.95 -4.38 6.54
CA GLY A 128 -1.59 -4.88 6.57
C GLY A 128 -1.47 -6.38 6.90
N ALA A 129 -2.32 -7.22 6.31
CA ALA A 129 -2.37 -8.65 6.59
C ALA A 129 -1.83 -9.50 5.43
N VAL A 130 -1.77 -8.92 4.23
CA VAL A 130 -1.34 -9.61 3.01
C VAL A 130 0.04 -9.11 2.62
N TYR A 131 0.99 -10.02 2.49
CA TYR A 131 2.32 -9.67 2.00
C TYR A 131 2.26 -9.17 0.56
N PHE A 132 3.04 -8.14 0.26
CA PHE A 132 3.07 -7.50 -1.06
C PHE A 132 3.27 -8.51 -2.22
N PHE A 133 4.15 -9.50 -2.05
CA PHE A 133 4.42 -10.56 -3.01
C PHE A 133 3.72 -11.87 -2.65
N ASP A 134 2.53 -11.81 -2.01
CA ASP A 134 1.76 -13.01 -1.69
C ASP A 134 1.49 -13.83 -2.96
N PRO A 135 1.88 -15.13 -2.99
CA PRO A 135 1.77 -15.95 -4.19
C PRO A 135 0.33 -16.15 -4.65
N LEU A 136 -0.60 -16.37 -3.71
CA LEU A 136 -2.00 -16.62 -4.09
C LEU A 136 -2.68 -15.34 -4.58
N ALA A 137 -2.45 -14.21 -3.91
CA ALA A 137 -3.00 -12.93 -4.33
C ALA A 137 -2.43 -12.42 -5.66
N ASN A 138 -1.18 -12.78 -5.99
CA ASN A 138 -0.52 -12.29 -7.21
C ASN A 138 -0.55 -13.28 -8.38
N LEU A 139 -0.33 -14.59 -8.17
CA LEU A 139 -0.19 -15.54 -9.27
C LEU A 139 -1.51 -16.18 -9.69
N LEU A 140 -2.39 -16.50 -8.73
CA LEU A 140 -3.65 -17.16 -9.04
C LEU A 140 -4.54 -16.31 -9.97
N PRO A 141 -4.67 -14.99 -9.80
CA PRO A 141 -5.43 -14.15 -10.71
C PRO A 141 -4.86 -14.06 -12.13
N LEU A 142 -3.58 -14.36 -12.34
CA LEU A 142 -2.98 -14.32 -13.68
C LEU A 142 -3.45 -15.48 -14.57
N LEU A 143 -3.96 -16.57 -14.01
CA LEU A 143 -4.42 -17.72 -14.78
C LEU A 143 -5.49 -17.38 -15.82
N PRO A 144 -6.59 -16.68 -15.50
CA PRO A 144 -7.58 -16.32 -16.52
C PRO A 144 -7.01 -15.38 -17.61
N ILE A 145 -6.10 -14.47 -17.25
CA ILE A 145 -5.41 -13.62 -18.23
C ILE A 145 -4.60 -14.48 -19.20
N PHE A 146 -3.78 -15.38 -18.67
CA PHE A 146 -2.96 -16.29 -19.47
C PHE A 146 -3.79 -17.14 -20.44
N VAL A 147 -4.85 -17.78 -19.95
CA VAL A 147 -5.74 -18.63 -20.78
C VAL A 147 -6.40 -17.82 -21.89
N LEU A 148 -6.90 -16.61 -21.59
CA LEU A 148 -7.52 -15.74 -22.59
C LEU A 148 -6.50 -15.23 -23.61
N LEU A 149 -5.29 -14.91 -23.19
CA LEU A 149 -4.20 -14.50 -24.09
C LEU A 149 -3.81 -15.63 -25.07
N VAL A 150 -3.62 -16.84 -24.54
CA VAL A 150 -3.31 -18.01 -25.38
C VAL A 150 -4.44 -18.29 -26.39
N ALA A 151 -5.70 -18.24 -25.93
CA ALA A 151 -6.86 -18.42 -26.84
C ALA A 151 -6.89 -17.35 -27.93
N TYR A 152 -6.60 -16.10 -27.63
CA TYR A 152 -6.53 -15.00 -28.58
C TYR A 152 -5.40 -15.19 -29.60
N LEU A 153 -4.19 -15.52 -29.14
CA LEU A 153 -3.02 -15.75 -30.02
C LEU A 153 -3.21 -16.96 -30.92
N LYS A 154 -3.83 -18.04 -30.40
CA LYS A 154 -4.20 -19.22 -31.19
C LYS A 154 -5.20 -18.86 -32.30
N GLY A 155 -6.24 -18.08 -31.97
CA GLY A 155 -7.22 -17.62 -32.96
C GLY A 155 -6.62 -16.76 -34.08
N ARG A 156 -5.44 -16.15 -33.85
CA ARG A 156 -4.68 -15.40 -34.85
C ARG A 156 -3.58 -16.22 -35.57
N GLY A 157 -3.48 -17.52 -35.32
CA GLY A 157 -2.43 -18.37 -35.89
C GLY A 157 -1.01 -18.07 -35.36
N LYS A 158 -0.90 -17.26 -34.29
CA LYS A 158 0.38 -16.82 -33.71
C LYS A 158 0.88 -17.72 -32.56
N TRP A 159 0.12 -18.76 -32.23
CA TRP A 159 0.45 -19.66 -31.11
C TRP A 159 0.20 -21.13 -31.52
N ASN A 160 1.28 -21.88 -31.65
CA ASN A 160 1.26 -23.35 -31.89
C ASN A 160 1.96 -24.11 -30.75
N GLY A 161 1.96 -23.54 -29.55
CA GLY A 161 2.90 -23.92 -28.52
C GLY A 161 2.44 -24.90 -27.47
N LYS A 162 3.32 -25.09 -26.54
CA LYS A 162 3.24 -25.92 -25.36
C LYS A 162 2.00 -25.59 -24.54
N PHE A 163 1.36 -25.51 -23.85
CA PHE A 163 0.18 -25.11 -23.06
C PHE A 163 -1.19 -25.24 -23.75
N ASN A 164 -1.27 -25.69 -25.01
CA ASN A 164 -2.58 -25.88 -25.66
C ASN A 164 -3.48 -26.85 -24.89
N ASN A 165 -2.93 -27.98 -24.44
CA ASN A 165 -3.68 -28.99 -23.68
C ASN A 165 -4.12 -28.45 -22.31
N PHE A 166 -3.26 -27.70 -21.63
CA PHE A 166 -3.59 -27.05 -20.37
C PHE A 166 -4.71 -26.00 -20.55
N CYS A 167 -4.60 -25.13 -21.53
CA CYS A 167 -5.64 -24.14 -21.82
C CYS A 167 -6.96 -24.79 -22.27
N ALA A 168 -6.91 -25.90 -23.01
CA ALA A 168 -8.09 -26.69 -23.36
C ALA A 168 -8.75 -27.25 -22.09
N PHE A 169 -7.99 -27.88 -21.23
CA PHE A 169 -8.46 -28.40 -19.93
C PHE A 169 -9.12 -27.31 -19.08
N VAL A 170 -8.48 -26.14 -18.94
CA VAL A 170 -9.05 -24.99 -18.19
C VAL A 170 -10.34 -24.51 -18.82
N THR A 171 -10.39 -24.43 -20.16
CA THR A 171 -11.57 -23.96 -20.89
C THR A 171 -12.75 -24.93 -20.77
N GLU A 172 -12.50 -26.23 -20.86
CA GLU A 172 -13.51 -27.28 -20.70
C GLU A 172 -14.07 -27.33 -19.28
N ASN A 173 -13.22 -27.14 -18.27
CA ASN A 173 -13.60 -27.21 -16.86
C ASN A 173 -13.93 -25.84 -16.24
N ARG A 174 -14.02 -24.76 -17.05
CA ARG A 174 -14.17 -23.37 -16.58
C ARG A 174 -15.29 -23.14 -15.58
N SER A 175 -16.43 -23.83 -15.72
CA SER A 175 -17.61 -23.69 -14.86
C SER A 175 -17.41 -24.21 -13.45
N LYS A 176 -16.41 -25.04 -13.22
CA LYS A 176 -16.02 -25.56 -11.90
C LYS A 176 -14.73 -24.90 -11.41
N LEU A 177 -13.76 -24.74 -12.30
CA LEU A 177 -12.43 -24.27 -11.94
C LEU A 177 -12.42 -22.80 -11.49
N TYR A 178 -13.01 -21.88 -12.25
CA TYR A 178 -13.00 -20.47 -11.87
C TYR A 178 -13.75 -20.16 -10.57
N PRO A 179 -14.95 -20.73 -10.30
CA PRO A 179 -15.57 -20.60 -8.99
C PRO A 179 -14.70 -21.18 -7.85
N ALA A 180 -14.09 -22.34 -8.05
CA ALA A 180 -13.22 -22.95 -7.05
C ALA A 180 -12.00 -22.07 -6.74
N LEU A 181 -11.33 -21.53 -7.78
CA LEU A 181 -10.21 -20.61 -7.60
C LEU A 181 -10.62 -19.31 -6.89
N LEU A 182 -11.79 -18.79 -7.23
CA LEU A 182 -12.34 -17.60 -6.54
C LEU A 182 -12.60 -17.88 -5.07
N ILE A 183 -13.18 -19.05 -4.74
CA ILE A 183 -13.41 -19.46 -3.35
C ILE A 183 -12.08 -19.58 -2.61
N VAL A 184 -11.07 -20.23 -3.19
CA VAL A 184 -9.73 -20.36 -2.58
C VAL A 184 -9.15 -18.98 -2.29
N LEU A 185 -9.23 -18.04 -3.24
CA LEU A 185 -8.73 -16.69 -3.06
C LEU A 185 -9.49 -15.94 -1.95
N VAL A 186 -10.83 -16.01 -1.93
CA VAL A 186 -11.65 -15.37 -0.90
C VAL A 186 -11.35 -15.93 0.48
N VAL A 187 -11.27 -17.25 0.61
CA VAL A 187 -10.91 -17.91 1.88
C VAL A 187 -9.52 -17.45 2.34
N TRP A 188 -8.53 -17.46 1.45
CA TRP A 188 -7.17 -17.02 1.76
C TRP A 188 -7.16 -15.59 2.28
N LEU A 189 -7.77 -14.66 1.55
CA LEU A 189 -7.81 -13.26 1.90
C LEU A 189 -8.66 -12.95 3.15
N THR A 190 -9.53 -13.86 3.57
CA THR A 190 -10.29 -13.75 4.82
C THR A 190 -9.53 -14.34 6.02
N VAL A 191 -8.80 -15.42 5.80
CA VAL A 191 -8.03 -16.10 6.86
C VAL A 191 -6.82 -15.27 7.30
N LEU A 192 -6.13 -14.61 6.37
CA LEU A 192 -4.91 -13.85 6.71
C LEU A 192 -5.11 -12.73 7.74
N PRO A 193 -6.14 -11.87 7.66
CA PRO A 193 -6.41 -10.88 8.70
C PRO A 193 -6.68 -11.49 10.08
N VAL A 194 -7.40 -12.62 10.12
CA VAL A 194 -7.69 -13.32 11.38
C VAL A 194 -6.41 -13.95 11.95
N ALA A 195 -5.61 -14.58 11.10
CA ALA A 195 -4.33 -15.16 11.51
C ALA A 195 -3.37 -14.08 12.05
N LYS A 196 -3.32 -12.92 11.40
CA LYS A 196 -2.56 -11.76 11.89
C LYS A 196 -3.05 -11.32 13.29
N LEU A 197 -4.37 -11.23 13.50
CA LEU A 197 -4.93 -10.85 14.80
C LEU A 197 -4.48 -11.83 15.91
N ILE A 198 -4.57 -13.12 15.63
CA ILE A 198 -4.12 -14.16 16.59
C ILE A 198 -2.62 -13.99 16.89
N LEU A 199 -1.80 -13.75 15.86
CA LEU A 199 -0.36 -13.55 16.02
C LEU A 199 -0.06 -12.33 16.90
N ILE A 200 -0.72 -11.21 16.65
CA ILE A 200 -0.54 -9.98 17.45
C ILE A 200 -0.94 -10.20 18.89
N ASN A 201 -2.06 -10.87 19.16
CA ASN A 201 -2.48 -11.15 20.53
C ASN A 201 -1.45 -11.98 21.28
N HIS A 202 -0.87 -13.03 20.65
CA HIS A 202 0.20 -13.82 21.26
C HIS A 202 1.45 -12.98 21.55
N VAL A 203 1.83 -12.08 20.64
CA VAL A 203 2.99 -11.20 20.86
C VAL A 203 2.69 -10.20 21.96
N SER A 204 1.50 -9.61 22.00
CA SER A 204 1.07 -8.68 23.05
C SER A 204 1.08 -9.33 24.44
N GLU A 205 0.60 -10.57 24.55
CA GLU A 205 0.65 -11.35 25.78
C GLU A 205 2.09 -11.65 26.21
N ALA A 206 2.95 -12.07 25.28
CA ALA A 206 4.36 -12.39 25.56
C ALA A 206 5.16 -11.17 26.01
N GLU A 207 4.86 -9.98 25.44
CA GLU A 207 5.55 -8.73 25.73
C GLU A 207 4.92 -7.94 26.89
N GLY A 208 3.68 -8.28 27.29
CA GLY A 208 2.93 -7.56 28.32
C GLY A 208 2.51 -6.15 27.89
N VAL A 209 2.38 -5.90 26.58
CA VAL A 209 2.00 -4.60 25.98
C VAL A 209 0.94 -4.80 24.91
N ASP A 210 0.10 -3.78 24.69
CA ASP A 210 -0.88 -3.79 23.62
C ASP A 210 -0.20 -3.34 22.32
N ILE A 211 -0.07 -4.28 21.36
CA ILE A 211 0.52 -4.02 20.04
C ILE A 211 -0.61 -3.73 19.06
N SER A 212 -0.54 -2.56 18.43
CA SER A 212 -1.55 -2.14 17.49
C SER A 212 -1.59 -3.04 16.25
N TYR A 213 -2.79 -3.45 15.87
CA TYR A 213 -3.03 -4.19 14.63
C TYR A 213 -2.58 -3.37 13.40
N GLN A 214 -2.78 -2.07 13.41
CA GLN A 214 -2.45 -1.18 12.29
C GLN A 214 -0.95 -0.93 12.14
N ASP A 215 -0.20 -1.04 13.22
CA ASP A 215 1.25 -0.79 13.22
C ASP A 215 2.08 -2.05 12.96
N THR A 216 1.41 -3.17 12.73
CA THR A 216 2.03 -4.46 12.41
C THR A 216 1.92 -4.73 10.92
N TYR A 217 3.06 -4.93 10.26
CA TYR A 217 3.16 -5.07 8.80
C TYR A 217 3.81 -6.40 8.38
N PRO A 218 3.36 -7.01 7.27
CA PRO A 218 4.04 -8.17 6.72
C PRO A 218 5.41 -7.78 6.14
N SER A 219 6.49 -8.33 6.69
CA SER A 219 7.87 -8.12 6.20
C SER A 219 8.23 -9.10 5.09
N SER A 220 7.69 -10.32 5.16
CA SER A 220 7.80 -11.35 4.13
C SER A 220 6.63 -12.32 4.22
N PHE A 221 6.62 -13.36 3.38
CA PHE A 221 5.58 -14.37 3.43
C PHE A 221 5.61 -15.12 4.77
N GLY A 222 4.52 -15.01 5.53
CA GLY A 222 4.36 -15.63 6.85
C GLY A 222 5.10 -14.92 7.99
N LYS A 223 5.71 -13.76 7.75
CA LYS A 223 6.42 -12.96 8.77
C LYS A 223 5.93 -11.53 8.82
N PHE A 224 5.94 -10.97 10.01
CA PHE A 224 5.49 -9.61 10.32
C PHE A 224 6.53 -8.86 11.13
N LEU A 225 6.52 -7.54 11.00
CA LEU A 225 7.15 -6.64 11.96
C LEU A 225 6.09 -6.17 12.94
N ALA A 226 6.35 -6.34 14.23
CA ALA A 226 5.61 -5.71 15.30
C ALA A 226 6.52 -4.66 15.94
N ALA A 227 6.01 -3.45 16.13
CA ALA A 227 6.76 -2.34 16.69
C ALA A 227 5.96 -1.64 17.77
N TYR A 228 6.63 -1.15 18.81
CA TYR A 228 6.03 -0.30 19.83
C TYR A 228 7.07 0.59 20.53
N PRO A 229 6.67 1.71 21.14
CA PRO A 229 7.55 2.52 21.98
C PRO A 229 7.96 1.73 23.22
N TYR A 230 9.23 1.30 23.29
CA TYR A 230 9.75 0.55 24.44
C TYR A 230 9.96 1.45 25.66
N ASN A 231 10.52 2.65 25.43
CA ASN A 231 10.71 3.69 26.43
C ASN A 231 10.76 5.07 25.76
N SER A 232 11.14 6.10 26.50
CA SER A 232 11.25 7.47 25.97
C SER A 232 12.29 7.61 24.84
N THR A 233 13.31 6.76 24.80
CA THR A 233 14.46 6.87 23.88
C THR A 233 14.52 5.78 22.80
N HIS A 234 13.79 4.68 22.94
CA HIS A 234 13.88 3.56 22.01
C HIS A 234 12.50 3.05 21.57
N TYR A 235 12.44 2.56 20.34
CA TYR A 235 11.42 1.63 19.86
C TYR A 235 11.92 0.20 19.99
N LYS A 236 11.03 -0.74 20.28
CA LYS A 236 11.30 -2.17 20.15
C LYS A 236 10.66 -2.65 18.85
N ILE A 237 11.44 -3.30 18.02
CA ILE A 237 11.00 -3.88 16.75
C ILE A 237 11.25 -5.37 16.81
N MET A 238 10.23 -6.15 16.46
CA MET A 238 10.28 -7.60 16.47
C MET A 238 9.92 -8.14 15.10
N GLU A 239 10.70 -9.09 14.60
CA GLU A 239 10.29 -9.93 13.48
C GLU A 239 9.58 -11.16 14.05
N VAL A 240 8.33 -11.36 13.63
CA VAL A 240 7.43 -12.37 14.17
C VAL A 240 6.94 -13.27 13.04
N SER A 241 6.98 -14.57 13.23
CA SER A 241 6.55 -15.58 12.27
C SER A 241 5.33 -16.36 12.76
N TYR A 242 4.43 -16.75 11.86
CA TYR A 242 3.34 -17.68 12.16
C TYR A 242 3.84 -19.05 12.65
N TRP A 243 5.07 -19.43 12.27
CA TRP A 243 5.62 -20.77 12.51
C TRP A 243 6.43 -20.87 13.80
N SER A 244 7.19 -19.81 14.12
CA SER A 244 8.21 -19.80 15.17
C SER A 244 7.99 -18.74 16.24
N GLY A 245 6.98 -17.88 16.12
CA GLY A 245 6.77 -16.76 17.04
C GLY A 245 7.80 -15.64 16.83
N ILE A 246 8.29 -15.04 17.90
CA ILE A 246 9.27 -13.95 17.84
C ILE A 246 10.64 -14.55 17.45
N GLU A 247 11.15 -14.15 16.29
CA GLU A 247 12.43 -14.64 15.73
C GLU A 247 13.59 -13.67 16.00
N LYS A 248 13.33 -12.38 15.95
CA LYS A 248 14.34 -11.33 16.12
C LYS A 248 13.75 -10.17 16.89
N THR A 249 14.58 -9.54 17.72
CA THR A 249 14.20 -8.34 18.48
C THR A 249 15.36 -7.36 18.42
N ASP A 250 15.05 -6.12 18.04
CA ASP A 250 15.98 -5.00 18.02
C ASP A 250 15.42 -3.80 18.78
N TYR A 251 16.32 -2.99 19.33
CA TYR A 251 16.00 -1.74 20.00
C TYR A 251 16.58 -0.60 19.19
N ILE A 252 15.72 0.22 18.61
CA ILE A 252 16.12 1.32 17.73
C ILE A 252 16.02 2.63 18.47
N GLU A 253 17.13 3.35 18.54
CA GLU A 253 17.20 4.67 19.18
C GLU A 253 16.38 5.69 18.37
N LYS A 254 15.52 6.47 19.08
CA LYS A 254 14.66 7.47 18.43
C LYS A 254 15.44 8.66 17.91
N ILE A 255 16.52 9.06 18.60
CA ILE A 255 17.36 10.19 18.20
C ILE A 255 18.81 9.77 18.29
N ASN A 256 19.45 9.56 17.15
CA ASN A 256 20.86 9.28 17.03
C ASN A 256 21.61 10.57 16.68
N VAL A 257 22.61 10.95 17.48
CA VAL A 257 23.38 12.20 17.29
C VAL A 257 24.81 11.90 16.96
N THR A 258 25.27 12.41 15.82
CA THR A 258 26.67 12.30 15.40
C THR A 258 27.38 13.63 15.61
N GLY A 259 28.42 13.61 16.44
CA GLY A 259 29.17 14.81 16.83
C GLY A 259 28.51 15.59 17.97
N ASN A 260 28.98 16.81 18.22
CA ASN A 260 28.45 17.68 19.27
C ASN A 260 27.33 18.59 18.70
N VAL A 261 26.08 18.20 18.92
CA VAL A 261 24.89 18.99 18.55
C VAL A 261 24.13 19.37 19.82
N PRO A 262 24.33 20.56 20.35
CA PRO A 262 23.55 21.05 21.50
C PRO A 262 22.06 21.07 21.15
N ASN A 263 21.19 20.68 22.10
CA ASN A 263 19.73 20.67 21.94
C ASN A 263 19.24 19.85 20.74
N ALA A 264 19.82 18.67 20.48
CA ALA A 264 19.46 17.81 19.36
C ALA A 264 17.95 17.48 19.34
N SER A 265 17.31 17.28 20.51
CA SER A 265 15.87 17.05 20.63
C SER A 265 15.03 18.18 20.03
N THR A 266 15.44 19.43 20.20
CA THR A 266 14.73 20.59 19.60
C THR A 266 14.75 20.54 18.08
N TYR A 267 15.85 20.09 17.45
CA TYR A 267 15.90 19.93 16.00
C TYR A 267 15.02 18.77 15.52
N ALA A 268 14.95 17.67 16.29
CA ALA A 268 14.01 16.57 16.00
C ALA A 268 12.56 17.06 16.05
N GLU A 269 12.16 17.78 17.11
CA GLU A 269 10.82 18.34 17.26
C GLU A 269 10.46 19.33 16.14
N ARG A 270 11.42 20.15 15.69
CA ARG A 270 11.22 21.06 14.55
C ARG A 270 11.01 20.29 13.25
N ALA A 271 11.80 19.23 13.01
CA ALA A 271 11.64 18.38 11.84
C ALA A 271 10.29 17.65 11.86
N GLU A 272 9.88 17.12 13.01
CA GLU A 272 8.57 16.49 13.21
C GLU A 272 7.42 17.46 12.92
N LYS A 273 7.48 18.68 13.46
CA LYS A 273 6.49 19.72 13.21
C LYS A 273 6.37 20.06 11.73
N LEU A 274 7.48 20.13 10.99
CA LEU A 274 7.46 20.34 9.54
C LEU A 274 6.84 19.13 8.84
N TYR A 275 7.28 17.92 9.17
CA TYR A 275 6.75 16.69 8.58
C TYR A 275 5.25 16.53 8.81
N SER A 276 4.74 16.88 10.00
CA SER A 276 3.32 16.75 10.33
C SER A 276 2.39 17.58 9.44
N THR A 277 2.92 18.55 8.69
CA THR A 277 2.15 19.35 7.74
C THR A 277 2.04 18.74 6.35
N VAL A 278 2.76 17.64 6.06
CA VAL A 278 2.85 17.04 4.72
C VAL A 278 1.91 15.84 4.59
N LEU A 279 1.28 15.67 3.43
CA LEU A 279 0.52 14.48 3.07
C LEU A 279 1.19 13.76 1.89
N PRO A 280 1.17 12.42 1.89
CA PRO A 280 0.70 11.52 2.96
C PRO A 280 1.69 11.40 4.12
N GLN A 281 1.18 11.19 5.32
CA GLN A 281 2.01 10.87 6.49
C GLN A 281 2.19 9.34 6.55
N GLU A 282 3.40 8.88 6.25
CA GLU A 282 3.70 7.45 6.13
C GLU A 282 4.60 6.92 7.26
N ILE A 283 5.21 7.82 8.06
CA ILE A 283 6.10 7.49 9.16
C ILE A 283 5.29 7.32 10.43
N ASP A 284 5.29 6.12 11.00
CA ASP A 284 4.59 5.78 12.25
C ASP A 284 5.51 5.73 13.46
N TYR A 285 6.76 5.33 13.23
CA TYR A 285 7.80 5.21 14.26
C TYR A 285 8.99 6.10 13.89
N PRO A 286 8.86 7.42 14.07
CA PRO A 286 9.86 8.37 13.62
C PRO A 286 11.19 8.19 14.33
N VAL A 287 12.26 8.06 13.55
CA VAL A 287 13.65 8.06 14.01
C VAL A 287 14.42 9.19 13.36
N TYR A 288 15.30 9.81 14.12
CA TYR A 288 16.05 10.99 13.72
C TYR A 288 17.55 10.71 13.78
N SER A 289 18.26 10.89 12.68
CA SER A 289 19.72 10.97 12.67
C SER A 289 20.12 12.44 12.54
N ILE A 290 20.85 12.96 13.54
CA ILE A 290 21.17 14.39 13.65
C ILE A 290 22.67 14.56 13.62
N SER A 291 23.15 15.42 12.72
CA SER A 291 24.57 15.75 12.60
C SER A 291 24.76 17.24 12.39
N LYS A 292 25.93 17.76 12.84
CA LYS A 292 26.32 19.15 12.62
C LYS A 292 27.49 19.22 11.65
N ASN A 293 27.36 20.10 10.65
CA ASN A 293 28.43 20.34 9.68
C ASN A 293 28.42 21.82 9.27
N ASN A 294 29.59 22.48 9.33
CA ASN A 294 29.84 23.83 8.81
C ASN A 294 28.75 24.89 9.15
N GLY A 295 28.34 24.99 10.42
CA GLY A 295 27.33 25.99 10.85
C GLY A 295 25.88 25.58 10.59
N SER A 296 25.62 24.39 10.09
CA SER A 296 24.26 23.85 9.92
C SER A 296 24.07 22.53 10.67
N VAL A 297 22.82 22.26 11.06
CA VAL A 297 22.40 20.98 11.62
C VAL A 297 21.53 20.27 10.61
N THR A 298 21.91 19.05 10.26
CA THR A 298 21.15 18.17 9.38
C THR A 298 20.37 17.15 10.22
N VAL A 299 19.08 17.04 9.98
CA VAL A 299 18.17 16.04 10.56
C VAL A 299 17.65 15.15 9.46
N MET A 300 17.93 13.85 9.54
CA MET A 300 17.34 12.83 8.69
C MET A 300 16.17 12.18 9.47
N LEU A 301 14.99 12.19 8.90
CA LEU A 301 13.78 11.58 9.46
C LEU A 301 13.37 10.38 8.61
N SER A 302 13.23 9.22 9.23
CA SER A 302 12.75 7.98 8.62
C SER A 302 11.88 7.18 9.59
N ASP A 303 11.36 6.04 9.14
CA ASP A 303 10.62 5.11 10.02
C ASP A 303 11.58 4.05 10.57
N ALA A 304 11.50 3.76 11.85
CA ALA A 304 12.35 2.77 12.52
C ALA A 304 12.29 1.37 11.90
N ARG A 305 11.24 1.06 11.13
CA ARG A 305 11.03 -0.24 10.47
C ARG A 305 11.66 -0.32 9.06
N ASP A 306 12.16 0.78 8.51
CA ASP A 306 12.59 0.85 7.10
C ASP A 306 13.67 -0.17 6.73
N GLU A 307 14.58 -0.47 7.66
CA GLU A 307 15.65 -1.45 7.45
C GLU A 307 15.16 -2.90 7.37
N TYR A 308 13.96 -3.19 7.89
CA TYR A 308 13.41 -4.55 7.97
C TYR A 308 12.49 -4.88 6.79
N VAL A 309 11.97 -3.88 6.10
CA VAL A 309 11.01 -4.07 5.00
C VAL A 309 11.69 -3.68 3.69
N LYS A 310 12.46 -4.59 3.12
CA LYS A 310 13.29 -4.35 1.92
C LYS A 310 12.53 -3.74 0.73
N TYR A 311 11.26 -4.10 0.52
CA TYR A 311 10.48 -3.53 -0.58
C TYR A 311 10.06 -2.07 -0.32
N TRP A 312 10.14 -1.55 0.92
CA TRP A 312 9.92 -0.15 1.22
C TRP A 312 11.05 0.76 0.72
N THR A 313 12.27 0.22 0.55
CA THR A 313 13.41 1.00 0.05
C THR A 313 13.15 1.71 -1.27
N TYR A 314 12.20 1.19 -2.07
CA TYR A 314 11.84 1.79 -3.36
C TYR A 314 10.66 2.77 -3.28
N PHE A 315 9.98 2.86 -2.14
CA PHE A 315 8.71 3.59 -2.03
C PHE A 315 8.64 4.55 -0.85
N LYS A 316 9.40 4.29 0.22
CA LYS A 316 9.43 5.16 1.41
C LYS A 316 10.32 6.36 1.19
N THR A 317 9.84 7.51 1.62
CA THR A 317 10.58 8.77 1.56
C THR A 317 11.32 9.00 2.88
N ILE A 318 12.63 9.29 2.78
CA ILE A 318 13.42 9.83 3.89
C ILE A 318 13.45 11.34 3.72
N TYR A 319 13.14 12.05 4.78
CA TYR A 319 13.16 13.51 4.79
C TYR A 319 14.44 14.02 5.42
N ARG A 320 15.13 14.91 4.71
CA ARG A 320 16.32 15.62 5.20
C ARG A 320 15.97 17.08 5.42
N PHE A 321 16.17 17.56 6.65
CA PHE A 321 16.02 18.97 7.02
C PHE A 321 17.39 19.51 7.35
N VAL A 322 17.75 20.66 6.79
CA VAL A 322 19.00 21.36 7.07
C VAL A 322 18.64 22.70 7.73
N PHE A 323 19.01 22.86 9.00
CA PHE A 323 18.77 24.05 9.81
C PHE A 323 20.06 24.85 9.89
N ASP A 324 20.00 26.10 9.50
CA ASP A 324 21.06 27.05 9.76
C ASP A 324 21.08 27.43 11.26
N THR A 325 22.26 27.36 11.91
CA THR A 325 22.35 27.56 13.36
C THR A 325 22.32 29.03 13.79
N GLU A 326 22.54 29.97 12.87
CA GLU A 326 22.54 31.40 13.16
C GLU A 326 21.22 32.08 12.82
N SER A 327 20.66 31.77 11.63
CA SER A 327 19.43 32.41 11.14
C SER A 327 18.14 31.66 11.48
N GLU A 328 18.23 30.47 12.08
CA GLU A 328 17.12 29.53 12.30
C GLU A 328 16.36 29.11 11.03
N LYS A 329 16.83 29.51 9.85
CA LYS A 329 16.25 29.11 8.57
C LYS A 329 16.49 27.62 8.32
N TYR A 330 15.64 27.05 7.50
CA TYR A 330 15.79 25.65 7.09
C TYR A 330 15.62 25.47 5.59
N VAL A 331 16.22 24.39 5.08
CA VAL A 331 15.96 23.87 3.74
C VAL A 331 15.54 22.43 3.92
N ALA A 332 14.45 22.03 3.29
CA ALA A 332 13.92 20.69 3.37
C ALA A 332 14.15 19.93 2.06
N TYR A 333 14.56 18.68 2.20
CA TYR A 333 14.75 17.75 1.09
C TYR A 333 13.94 16.50 1.35
N ALA A 334 13.46 15.88 0.28
CA ALA A 334 12.89 14.56 0.32
C ALA A 334 13.67 13.65 -0.62
N SER A 335 14.02 12.46 -0.16
CA SER A 335 14.63 11.43 -0.98
C SER A 335 13.88 10.11 -0.79
N ILE A 336 13.81 9.30 -1.84
CA ILE A 336 13.27 7.94 -1.75
C ILE A 336 14.41 7.04 -1.32
N GLN A 337 14.17 6.22 -0.29
CA GLN A 337 15.18 5.29 0.22
C GLN A 337 15.63 4.33 -0.90
N GLY A 338 16.94 4.18 -1.04
CA GLY A 338 17.54 3.35 -2.10
C GLY A 338 17.78 4.08 -3.43
N GLU A 339 17.44 5.36 -3.54
CA GLU A 339 17.80 6.26 -4.64
C GLU A 339 18.81 7.29 -4.16
N ASP A 340 19.82 7.59 -5.02
CA ASP A 340 20.83 8.64 -4.72
C ASP A 340 20.29 10.06 -4.99
N GLU A 341 19.10 10.17 -5.61
CA GLU A 341 18.52 11.45 -6.00
C GLU A 341 17.75 12.09 -4.85
N GLU A 342 18.20 13.25 -4.42
CA GLU A 342 17.50 14.10 -3.47
C GLU A 342 16.73 15.21 -4.20
N LYS A 343 15.46 15.38 -3.84
CA LYS A 343 14.58 16.43 -4.38
C LYS A 343 14.35 17.52 -3.34
N LEU A 344 14.59 18.76 -3.75
CA LEU A 344 14.31 19.90 -2.90
C LEU A 344 12.80 19.99 -2.64
N ALA A 345 12.42 19.83 -1.38
CA ALA A 345 11.01 19.83 -0.95
C ALA A 345 10.55 21.22 -0.49
N LYS A 346 11.12 22.28 -1.04
CA LYS A 346 10.89 23.68 -0.61
C LYS A 346 9.40 24.03 -0.53
N ASN A 347 8.62 23.63 -1.51
CA ASN A 347 7.18 23.93 -1.56
C ASN A 347 6.33 22.91 -0.77
N TRP A 348 6.95 21.91 -0.13
CA TRP A 348 6.25 20.94 0.69
C TRP A 348 6.10 21.40 2.13
N PHE A 349 6.95 22.32 2.57
CA PHE A 349 7.03 22.76 3.96
C PHE A 349 6.77 24.25 4.16
N GLY A 350 6.29 24.94 3.13
CA GLY A 350 5.90 26.35 3.19
C GLY A 350 6.94 27.31 2.70
#